data_b954b63aea1a8c8fd23b8cd748c0822a
#
_entry.id   b954b63aea1a8c8fd23b8cd748c0822a
#
_cell.length_a   1.000
_cell.length_b   1.000
_cell.length_c   1.000
_cell.angle_alpha   90.00
_cell.angle_beta   90.00
_cell.angle_gamma   90.00
#
_symmetry.space_group_name_H-M   'P 1'
#
loop_
_entity.id
_entity.type
_entity.pdbx_description
1 polymer ?
#
loop_
_entity_poly.entity_id
_entity_poly.type
_entity_poly.pdbx_seq_one_letter_code
_entity_poly.pdbx_strand_id
1 'polypeptide(L)'
;MDKFKSIFLGLEIAYGQYQPGERGENGKQQGKAFIVRKPVTDELWDKHLKGEGPALGIIPITQNNDCRWGCIDIDEYNFDHTSLIKSIRNLKLPLIVCRSKSGGAHVFLFTKENIPASLMQSKLKEMAIILGYEGSEIFPKQTEILVDRGDTGNFLNLPYYNEMKGLRYAINDNGAGCTLEEFYQLYDKFS
;
A
#
# COMPACT_ATOMS: atom_id res chain seq x y z
N MET A 1 -2.49 -8.85 -14.38
CA MET A 1 -1.98 -7.45 -14.42
C MET A 1 -3.11 -6.44 -14.36
N ASP A 2 -4.10 -6.48 -15.25
CA ASP A 2 -5.16 -5.45 -15.32
C ASP A 2 -5.95 -5.28 -14.02
N LYS A 3 -6.29 -6.39 -13.34
CA LYS A 3 -6.98 -6.34 -12.05
C LYS A 3 -6.09 -5.70 -10.97
N PHE A 4 -4.80 -6.07 -10.89
CA PHE A 4 -3.88 -5.47 -9.92
C PHE A 4 -3.75 -3.96 -10.12
N LYS A 5 -3.53 -3.52 -11.38
CA LYS A 5 -3.51 -2.11 -11.75
C LYS A 5 -4.79 -1.39 -11.36
N SER A 6 -5.98 -1.97 -11.65
CA SER A 6 -7.26 -1.35 -11.34
C SER A 6 -7.52 -1.18 -9.84
N ILE A 7 -7.00 -2.08 -9.00
CA ILE A 7 -7.10 -2.01 -7.53
C ILE A 7 -6.28 -0.84 -6.97
N PHE A 8 -5.06 -0.65 -7.50
CA PHE A 8 -4.12 0.34 -6.96
C PHE A 8 -4.01 1.62 -7.82
N LEU A 9 -5.08 2.00 -8.52
CA LEU A 9 -5.12 3.30 -9.19
C LEU A 9 -4.96 4.44 -8.19
N GLY A 10 -4.29 5.51 -8.63
CA GLY A 10 -4.04 6.71 -7.85
C GLY A 10 -3.69 7.88 -8.75
N LEU A 11 -2.73 8.72 -8.36
CA LEU A 11 -2.30 9.87 -9.14
C LEU A 11 -1.69 9.43 -10.48
N GLU A 12 -2.29 9.88 -11.58
CA GLU A 12 -1.89 9.43 -12.92
C GLU A 12 -0.60 10.07 -13.42
N ILE A 13 -0.25 11.28 -12.95
CA ILE A 13 0.86 12.09 -13.47
C ILE A 13 2.19 11.85 -12.76
N ALA A 14 2.19 11.05 -11.69
CA ALA A 14 3.39 10.75 -10.92
C ALA A 14 3.26 9.44 -10.17
N TYR A 15 4.39 8.80 -9.92
CA TYR A 15 4.48 7.58 -9.12
C TYR A 15 5.77 7.55 -8.32
N GLY A 16 5.85 6.64 -7.35
CA GLY A 16 7.04 6.42 -6.56
C GLY A 16 7.86 5.25 -7.08
N GLN A 17 9.16 5.35 -6.88
CA GLN A 17 10.10 4.24 -7.03
C GLN A 17 10.99 4.13 -5.80
N TYR A 18 11.33 2.90 -5.45
CA TYR A 18 12.31 2.62 -4.43
C TYR A 18 13.49 1.87 -5.09
N GLN A 19 14.64 2.52 -5.11
CA GLN A 19 15.89 1.92 -5.57
C GLN A 19 16.67 1.41 -4.36
N PRO A 20 16.89 0.09 -4.24
CA PRO A 20 17.74 -0.46 -3.19
C PRO A 20 19.17 0.08 -3.35
N GLY A 21 19.74 0.55 -2.27
CA GLY A 21 21.17 0.92 -2.19
C GLY A 21 22.01 -0.21 -1.61
N GLU A 22 23.26 0.10 -1.28
CA GLU A 22 24.18 -0.84 -0.63
C GLU A 22 23.70 -1.18 0.80
N ARG A 23 24.06 -2.36 1.27
CA ARG A 23 23.86 -2.72 2.68
C ARG A 23 24.91 -1.99 3.52
N GLY A 24 24.45 -1.19 4.48
CA GLY A 24 25.33 -0.57 5.47
C GLY A 24 25.96 -1.61 6.41
N GLU A 25 26.99 -1.21 7.14
CA GLU A 25 27.73 -2.05 8.10
C GLU A 25 26.84 -2.68 9.18
N ASN A 26 25.67 -2.09 9.47
CA ASN A 26 24.65 -2.59 10.40
C ASN A 26 23.64 -3.56 9.77
N GLY A 27 23.89 -4.02 8.54
CA GLY A 27 23.01 -4.94 7.80
C GLY A 27 21.74 -4.29 7.23
N LYS A 28 21.45 -3.02 7.53
CA LYS A 28 20.33 -2.29 6.96
C LYS A 28 20.60 -1.96 5.50
N GLN A 29 19.71 -2.37 4.61
CA GLN A 29 19.76 -1.96 3.22
C GLN A 29 19.29 -0.50 3.11
N GLN A 30 20.23 0.39 2.83
CA GLN A 30 19.92 1.77 2.49
C GLN A 30 19.29 1.79 1.08
N GLY A 31 18.32 2.64 0.86
CA GLY A 31 17.71 2.81 -0.45
C GLY A 31 17.12 4.21 -0.57
N LYS A 32 16.99 4.68 -1.80
CA LYS A 32 16.38 5.98 -2.10
C LYS A 32 14.95 5.79 -2.60
N ALA A 33 14.02 6.43 -1.92
CA ALA A 33 12.66 6.64 -2.39
C ALA A 33 12.62 7.96 -3.16
N PHE A 34 12.04 7.98 -4.36
CA PHE A 34 11.89 9.20 -5.17
C PHE A 34 10.62 9.16 -5.99
N ILE A 35 10.11 10.34 -6.31
CA ILE A 35 8.93 10.51 -7.15
C ILE A 35 9.38 10.72 -8.59
N VAL A 36 8.77 9.95 -9.50
CA VAL A 36 8.90 10.13 -10.95
C VAL A 36 7.67 10.86 -11.45
N ARG A 37 7.87 12.05 -12.04
CA ARG A 37 6.79 12.89 -12.58
C ARG A 37 6.46 12.51 -14.01
N LYS A 38 5.88 11.33 -14.17
CA LYS A 38 5.42 10.75 -15.44
C LYS A 38 4.28 9.78 -15.13
N PRO A 39 3.39 9.49 -16.09
CA PRO A 39 2.40 8.43 -15.95
C PRO A 39 3.05 7.07 -15.71
N VAL A 40 2.37 6.23 -14.94
CA VAL A 40 2.77 4.81 -14.79
C VAL A 40 2.41 4.07 -16.06
N THR A 41 3.38 3.39 -16.67
CA THR A 41 3.16 2.58 -17.88
C THR A 41 2.80 1.14 -17.53
N ASP A 42 2.14 0.43 -18.45
CA ASP A 42 1.81 -0.99 -18.27
C ASP A 42 3.08 -1.85 -18.08
N GLU A 43 4.18 -1.47 -18.73
CA GLU A 43 5.49 -2.11 -18.52
C GLU A 43 5.98 -2.01 -17.07
N LEU A 44 5.74 -0.89 -16.38
CA LEU A 44 6.14 -0.72 -14.98
C LEU A 44 5.32 -1.60 -14.04
N TRP A 45 4.02 -1.77 -14.30
CA TRP A 45 3.16 -2.70 -13.58
C TRP A 45 3.63 -4.15 -13.76
N ASP A 46 3.94 -4.54 -14.99
CA ASP A 46 4.42 -5.88 -15.32
C ASP A 46 5.80 -6.16 -14.67
N LYS A 47 6.74 -5.22 -14.78
CA LYS A 47 8.05 -5.30 -14.11
C LYS A 47 7.93 -5.43 -12.59
N HIS A 48 7.00 -4.69 -11.98
CA HIS A 48 6.76 -4.79 -10.54
C HIS A 48 6.37 -6.21 -10.12
N LEU A 49 5.37 -6.80 -10.79
CA LEU A 49 4.91 -8.17 -10.48
C LEU A 49 5.99 -9.22 -10.78
N LYS A 50 6.82 -9.01 -11.80
CA LYS A 50 7.95 -9.89 -12.11
C LYS A 50 9.16 -9.70 -11.19
N GLY A 51 9.22 -8.61 -10.43
CA GLY A 51 10.38 -8.27 -9.59
C GLY A 51 11.55 -7.72 -10.40
N GLU A 52 11.28 -7.09 -11.53
CA GLU A 52 12.28 -6.51 -12.42
C GLU A 52 12.41 -5.00 -12.18
N GLY A 53 13.63 -4.54 -11.96
CA GLY A 53 13.92 -3.12 -11.69
C GLY A 53 13.44 -2.62 -10.32
N PRO A 54 13.23 -1.31 -10.16
CA PRO A 54 12.74 -0.71 -8.92
C PRO A 54 11.30 -1.13 -8.62
N ALA A 55 10.99 -1.32 -7.34
CA ALA A 55 9.61 -1.55 -6.92
C ALA A 55 8.75 -0.32 -7.17
N LEU A 56 7.52 -0.53 -7.66
CA LEU A 56 6.54 0.52 -7.93
C LEU A 56 5.88 0.97 -6.62
N GLY A 57 5.74 2.27 -6.46
CA GLY A 57 4.93 2.90 -5.45
C GLY A 57 3.85 3.76 -6.10
N ILE A 58 2.64 3.77 -5.54
CA ILE A 58 1.52 4.57 -6.03
C ILE A 58 1.13 5.62 -5.00
N ILE A 59 0.80 6.79 -5.48
CA ILE A 59 0.26 7.90 -4.70
C ILE A 59 -1.26 7.71 -4.67
N PRO A 60 -1.88 7.42 -3.51
CA PRO A 60 -3.31 7.06 -3.48
C PRO A 60 -4.24 8.20 -3.88
N ILE A 61 -3.92 9.45 -3.48
CA ILE A 61 -4.73 10.61 -3.80
C ILE A 61 -4.62 10.97 -5.29
N THR A 62 -5.77 11.17 -5.94
CA THR A 62 -5.83 11.60 -7.34
C THR A 62 -5.77 13.13 -7.45
N GLN A 63 -5.68 13.64 -8.67
CA GLN A 63 -5.75 15.07 -8.96
C GLN A 63 -7.08 15.73 -8.58
N ASN A 64 -8.12 14.93 -8.32
CA ASN A 64 -9.43 15.39 -7.85
C ASN A 64 -9.54 15.41 -6.32
N ASN A 65 -8.46 15.14 -5.60
CA ASN A 65 -8.41 15.03 -4.13
C ASN A 65 -9.31 13.91 -3.59
N ASP A 66 -9.49 12.86 -4.36
CA ASP A 66 -10.18 11.63 -4.00
C ASP A 66 -9.24 10.42 -4.09
N CYS A 67 -9.71 9.26 -3.61
CA CYS A 67 -8.97 8.01 -3.72
C CYS A 67 -9.92 6.80 -3.60
N ARG A 68 -9.48 5.64 -4.08
CA ARG A 68 -10.21 4.36 -3.96
C ARG A 68 -9.59 3.41 -2.95
N TRP A 69 -8.45 3.75 -2.42
CA TRP A 69 -7.78 2.97 -1.39
C TRP A 69 -6.93 3.86 -0.50
N GLY A 70 -6.71 3.37 0.69
CA GLY A 70 -5.77 3.96 1.63
C GLY A 70 -5.12 2.88 2.47
N CYS A 71 -4.17 3.26 3.31
CA CYS A 71 -3.37 2.33 4.07
C CYS A 71 -2.96 2.89 5.43
N ILE A 72 -2.98 2.04 6.46
CA ILE A 72 -2.28 2.23 7.71
C ILE A 72 -0.92 1.53 7.54
N ASP A 73 0.17 2.29 7.62
CA ASP A 73 1.54 1.78 7.47
C ASP A 73 2.15 1.54 8.87
N ILE A 74 2.19 0.27 9.28
CA ILE A 74 2.73 -0.15 10.58
C ILE A 74 4.17 -0.60 10.38
N ASP A 75 5.12 0.24 10.78
CA ASP A 75 6.56 -0.03 10.62
C ASP A 75 7.16 -0.58 11.93
N GLU A 76 6.77 -1.82 12.26
CA GLU A 76 7.27 -2.55 13.41
C GLU A 76 8.06 -3.80 12.98
N TYR A 77 9.16 -4.09 13.68
CA TYR A 77 9.95 -5.31 13.46
C TYR A 77 9.32 -6.50 14.21
N ASN A 78 9.44 -7.70 13.65
CA ASN A 78 8.90 -8.94 14.21
C ASN A 78 7.39 -8.88 14.48
N PHE A 79 6.67 -8.25 13.56
CA PHE A 79 5.26 -7.94 13.69
C PHE A 79 4.38 -9.19 13.68
N ASP A 80 3.42 -9.28 14.62
CA ASP A 80 2.44 -10.37 14.69
C ASP A 80 1.21 -10.08 13.81
N HIS A 81 1.33 -10.38 12.52
CA HIS A 81 0.25 -10.21 11.55
C HIS A 81 -1.00 -11.02 11.92
N THR A 82 -0.82 -12.19 12.53
CA THR A 82 -1.95 -13.08 12.88
C THR A 82 -2.84 -12.46 13.96
N SER A 83 -2.24 -11.86 14.98
CA SER A 83 -2.98 -11.17 16.05
C SER A 83 -3.72 -9.94 15.49
N LEU A 84 -3.08 -9.16 14.61
CA LEU A 84 -3.73 -8.03 13.95
C LEU A 84 -4.94 -8.49 13.11
N ILE A 85 -4.79 -9.53 12.30
CA ILE A 85 -5.88 -10.05 11.45
C ILE A 85 -7.05 -10.55 12.33
N LYS A 86 -6.78 -11.25 13.42
CA LYS A 86 -7.83 -11.67 14.36
C LYS A 86 -8.60 -10.47 14.92
N SER A 87 -7.90 -9.40 15.32
CA SER A 87 -8.53 -8.17 15.82
C SER A 87 -9.41 -7.52 14.74
N ILE A 88 -8.91 -7.39 13.52
CA ILE A 88 -9.65 -6.86 12.37
C ILE A 88 -10.93 -7.66 12.11
N ARG A 89 -10.86 -9.00 12.12
CA ARG A 89 -12.02 -9.87 11.90
C ARG A 89 -13.03 -9.81 13.04
N ASN A 90 -12.58 -9.80 14.28
CA ASN A 90 -13.44 -9.66 15.46
C ASN A 90 -14.21 -8.34 15.46
N LEU A 91 -13.58 -7.27 15.01
CA LEU A 91 -14.17 -5.95 14.87
C LEU A 91 -14.97 -5.77 13.57
N LYS A 92 -14.98 -6.78 12.69
CA LYS A 92 -15.64 -6.78 11.38
C LYS A 92 -15.20 -5.60 10.48
N LEU A 93 -13.92 -5.23 10.60
CA LEU A 93 -13.37 -4.16 9.75
C LEU A 93 -13.07 -4.71 8.35
N PRO A 94 -13.38 -3.94 7.28
CA PRO A 94 -13.14 -4.37 5.89
C PRO A 94 -11.68 -4.09 5.48
N LEU A 95 -10.73 -4.59 6.26
CA LEU A 95 -9.32 -4.33 6.06
C LEU A 95 -8.59 -5.58 5.56
N ILE A 96 -7.62 -5.36 4.65
CA ILE A 96 -6.72 -6.39 4.14
C ILE A 96 -5.31 -6.09 4.64
N VAL A 97 -4.68 -7.07 5.26
CA VAL A 97 -3.31 -6.95 5.78
C VAL A 97 -2.33 -7.53 4.76
N CYS A 98 -1.35 -6.72 4.37
CA CYS A 98 -0.21 -7.17 3.59
C CYS A 98 1.07 -7.01 4.42
N ARG A 99 1.97 -7.98 4.32
CA ARG A 99 3.31 -7.86 4.86
C ARG A 99 4.08 -6.76 4.12
N SER A 100 4.66 -5.82 4.85
CA SER A 100 5.50 -4.77 4.28
C SER A 100 6.93 -5.27 3.99
N LYS A 101 7.74 -4.46 3.31
CA LYS A 101 9.13 -4.80 3.00
C LYS A 101 9.99 -5.03 4.25
N SER A 102 9.81 -4.21 5.28
CA SER A 102 10.54 -4.26 6.56
C SER A 102 10.07 -5.41 7.48
N GLY A 103 8.96 -6.05 7.15
CA GLY A 103 8.33 -7.09 7.97
C GLY A 103 7.18 -6.60 8.84
N GLY A 104 6.89 -5.31 8.86
CA GLY A 104 5.69 -4.73 9.42
C GLY A 104 4.45 -4.98 8.55
N ALA A 105 3.42 -4.15 8.66
CA ALA A 105 2.17 -4.35 7.94
C ALA A 105 1.70 -3.10 7.20
N HIS A 106 1.26 -3.29 5.96
CA HIS A 106 0.40 -2.37 5.24
C HIS A 106 -1.05 -2.86 5.39
N VAL A 107 -1.89 -2.08 6.05
CA VAL A 107 -3.29 -2.43 6.31
C VAL A 107 -4.16 -1.59 5.39
N PHE A 108 -4.68 -2.21 4.34
CA PHE A 108 -5.40 -1.54 3.26
C PHE A 108 -6.90 -1.49 3.53
N LEU A 109 -7.49 -0.33 3.24
CA LEU A 109 -8.93 -0.11 3.05
C LEU A 109 -9.17 0.20 1.58
N PHE A 110 -10.10 -0.53 0.95
CA PHE A 110 -10.53 -0.32 -0.43
C PHE A 110 -11.98 0.12 -0.48
N THR A 111 -12.33 0.89 -1.50
CA THR A 111 -13.70 1.33 -1.78
C THR A 111 -14.04 1.07 -3.25
N LYS A 112 -15.32 0.79 -3.53
CA LYS A 112 -15.79 0.54 -4.91
C LYS A 112 -15.69 1.78 -5.79
N GLU A 113 -15.89 2.95 -5.19
CA GLU A 113 -15.87 4.25 -5.86
C GLU A 113 -14.83 5.16 -5.21
N ASN A 114 -14.47 6.21 -5.92
CA ASN A 114 -13.63 7.25 -5.35
C ASN A 114 -14.38 7.97 -4.23
N ILE A 115 -13.70 8.16 -3.10
CA ILE A 115 -14.19 8.97 -1.97
C ILE A 115 -13.19 10.10 -1.69
N PRO A 116 -13.60 11.21 -1.07
CA PRO A 116 -12.67 12.26 -0.68
C PRO A 116 -11.48 11.71 0.12
N ALA A 117 -10.26 12.12 -0.23
CA ALA A 117 -9.05 11.68 0.47
C ALA A 117 -9.08 12.00 1.97
N SER A 118 -9.74 13.11 2.35
CA SER A 118 -9.98 13.49 3.74
C SER A 118 -10.85 12.46 4.49
N LEU A 119 -11.89 11.93 3.83
CA LEU A 119 -12.75 10.89 4.40
C LEU A 119 -11.98 9.57 4.57
N MET A 120 -11.25 9.14 3.55
CA MET A 120 -10.38 7.94 3.63
C MET A 120 -9.40 8.06 4.79
N GLN A 121 -8.70 9.19 4.88
CA GLN A 121 -7.72 9.41 5.94
C GLN A 121 -8.37 9.40 7.34
N SER A 122 -9.53 10.05 7.49
CA SER A 122 -10.28 10.08 8.77
C SER A 122 -10.69 8.66 9.18
N LYS A 123 -11.24 7.88 8.26
CA LYS A 123 -11.68 6.50 8.55
C LYS A 123 -10.50 5.59 8.92
N LEU A 124 -9.38 5.71 8.24
CA LEU A 124 -8.18 4.93 8.58
C LEU A 124 -7.59 5.33 9.93
N LYS A 125 -7.61 6.62 10.29
CA LYS A 125 -7.21 7.09 11.63
C LYS A 125 -8.11 6.51 12.73
N GLU A 126 -9.43 6.52 12.54
CA GLU A 126 -10.38 5.90 13.47
C GLU A 126 -10.08 4.40 13.64
N MET A 127 -9.87 3.69 12.54
CA MET A 127 -9.55 2.25 12.57
C MET A 127 -8.19 1.98 13.21
N ALA A 128 -7.17 2.81 12.96
CA ALA A 128 -5.85 2.69 13.59
C ALA A 128 -5.95 2.85 15.11
N ILE A 129 -6.71 3.81 15.61
CA ILE A 129 -6.96 3.99 17.05
C ILE A 129 -7.62 2.74 17.65
N ILE A 130 -8.70 2.25 17.02
CA ILE A 130 -9.43 1.06 17.49
C ILE A 130 -8.54 -0.18 17.53
N LEU A 131 -7.60 -0.28 16.60
CA LEU A 131 -6.65 -1.39 16.51
C LEU A 131 -5.41 -1.21 17.43
N GLY A 132 -5.23 -0.02 18.06
CA GLY A 132 -4.08 0.28 18.92
C GLY A 132 -2.83 0.74 18.16
N TYR A 133 -3.01 1.27 16.93
CA TYR A 133 -1.93 1.73 16.05
C TYR A 133 -2.07 3.21 15.66
N GLU A 134 -2.52 4.05 16.57
CA GLU A 134 -2.76 5.50 16.37
C GLU A 134 -1.50 6.28 15.96
N GLY A 135 -0.32 5.76 16.27
CA GLY A 135 0.97 6.35 15.88
C GLY A 135 1.44 6.02 14.47
N SER A 136 0.72 5.15 13.75
CA SER A 136 1.12 4.72 12.41
C SER A 136 0.89 5.79 11.35
N GLU A 137 1.70 5.76 10.29
CA GLU A 137 1.48 6.61 9.13
C GLU A 137 0.21 6.20 8.38
N ILE A 138 -0.56 7.19 7.94
CA ILE A 138 -1.80 6.97 7.16
C ILE A 138 -1.60 7.48 5.74
N PHE A 139 -1.95 6.66 4.77
CA PHE A 139 -2.01 7.03 3.35
C PHE A 139 -3.46 7.03 2.83
N PRO A 140 -3.88 8.06 2.07
CA PRO A 140 -3.10 9.22 1.63
C PRO A 140 -2.63 10.09 2.82
N LYS A 141 -1.37 10.58 2.77
CA LYS A 141 -0.86 11.53 3.78
C LYS A 141 -1.48 12.91 3.59
N GLN A 142 -1.68 13.30 2.35
CA GLN A 142 -2.34 14.55 1.97
C GLN A 142 -3.82 14.30 1.75
N THR A 143 -4.65 15.25 2.20
CA THR A 143 -6.09 15.28 1.92
C THR A 143 -6.42 16.16 0.74
N GLU A 144 -5.47 17.01 0.33
CA GLU A 144 -5.54 17.90 -0.82
C GLU A 144 -4.16 18.04 -1.45
N ILE A 145 -4.12 18.06 -2.78
CA ILE A 145 -2.94 18.37 -3.61
C ILE A 145 -3.31 19.38 -4.66
N LEU A 146 -2.43 20.32 -4.95
CA LEU A 146 -2.58 21.34 -5.99
C LEU A 146 -1.64 21.00 -7.14
N VAL A 147 -2.11 20.14 -8.04
CA VAL A 147 -1.31 19.59 -9.16
C VAL A 147 -0.75 20.71 -10.03
N ASP A 148 -1.51 21.79 -10.28
CA ASP A 148 -1.08 22.96 -11.04
C ASP A 148 0.10 23.71 -10.39
N ARG A 149 0.32 23.51 -9.09
CA ARG A 149 1.48 24.03 -8.35
C ARG A 149 2.63 23.05 -8.25
N GLY A 150 2.46 21.87 -8.83
CA GLY A 150 3.46 20.82 -8.84
C GLY A 150 3.38 19.84 -7.64
N ASP A 151 2.32 19.87 -6.86
CA ASP A 151 2.12 18.89 -5.77
C ASP A 151 1.86 17.51 -6.34
N THR A 152 2.35 16.47 -5.65
CA THR A 152 2.13 15.06 -6.03
C THR A 152 1.65 14.19 -4.87
N GLY A 153 1.83 14.62 -3.63
CA GLY A 153 1.59 13.78 -2.46
C GLY A 153 2.65 12.69 -2.25
N ASN A 154 2.43 11.85 -1.25
CA ASN A 154 3.33 10.76 -0.89
C ASN A 154 2.84 9.42 -1.47
N PHE A 155 3.77 8.61 -1.95
CA PHE A 155 3.48 7.27 -2.44
C PHE A 155 3.66 6.21 -1.36
N LEU A 156 2.96 5.09 -1.52
CA LEU A 156 3.17 3.85 -0.77
C LEU A 156 3.73 2.79 -1.72
N ASN A 157 4.73 2.05 -1.25
CA ASN A 157 5.24 0.90 -2.00
C ASN A 157 4.18 -0.20 -2.06
N LEU A 158 3.89 -0.69 -3.27
CA LEU A 158 2.87 -1.70 -3.49
C LEU A 158 3.30 -3.09 -2.97
N PRO A 159 2.33 -3.95 -2.59
CA PRO A 159 2.56 -5.37 -2.36
C PRO A 159 2.89 -6.10 -3.68
N TYR A 160 3.25 -7.37 -3.59
CA TYR A 160 3.51 -8.27 -4.74
C TYR A 160 4.65 -7.84 -5.67
N TYR A 161 5.61 -7.06 -5.18
CA TYR A 161 6.88 -6.92 -5.90
C TYR A 161 7.57 -8.29 -5.97
N ASN A 162 7.75 -8.84 -7.17
CA ASN A 162 8.11 -10.23 -7.42
C ASN A 162 7.06 -11.18 -6.79
N GLU A 163 5.91 -11.33 -7.43
CA GLU A 163 4.77 -12.10 -6.91
C GLU A 163 5.11 -13.54 -6.54
N MET A 164 6.07 -14.16 -7.23
CA MET A 164 6.47 -15.56 -7.02
C MET A 164 7.43 -15.76 -5.86
N LYS A 165 8.29 -14.78 -5.54
CA LYS A 165 9.39 -14.91 -4.57
C LYS A 165 9.48 -13.72 -3.61
N GLY A 166 8.63 -12.73 -3.76
CA GLY A 166 8.64 -11.51 -2.97
C GLY A 166 8.21 -11.75 -1.52
N LEU A 167 8.59 -10.81 -0.66
CA LEU A 167 8.24 -10.82 0.75
C LEU A 167 7.04 -9.92 1.08
N ARG A 168 6.44 -9.27 0.06
CA ARG A 168 5.32 -8.35 0.19
C ARG A 168 4.07 -9.00 -0.38
N TYR A 169 3.25 -9.57 0.46
CA TYR A 169 2.04 -10.31 0.08
C TYR A 169 0.93 -10.11 1.10
N ALA A 170 -0.30 -10.29 0.70
CA ALA A 170 -1.43 -10.32 1.62
C ALA A 170 -1.37 -11.56 2.52
N ILE A 171 -1.93 -11.45 3.70
CA ILE A 171 -1.96 -12.54 4.69
C ILE A 171 -3.43 -12.90 4.94
N ASN A 172 -3.74 -14.18 4.87
CA ASN A 172 -5.10 -14.70 5.09
C ASN A 172 -5.44 -14.83 6.58
N ASP A 173 -6.68 -15.20 6.86
CA ASP A 173 -7.20 -15.32 8.21
C ASP A 173 -6.49 -16.41 9.05
N ASN A 174 -5.74 -17.31 8.42
CA ASN A 174 -4.93 -18.35 9.07
C ASN A 174 -3.46 -17.90 9.30
N GLY A 175 -3.10 -16.69 8.91
CA GLY A 175 -1.73 -16.16 9.02
C GLY A 175 -0.79 -16.61 7.90
N ALA A 176 -1.30 -17.28 6.87
CA ALA A 176 -0.50 -17.69 5.71
C ALA A 176 -0.45 -16.59 4.64
N GLY A 177 0.67 -16.50 3.91
CA GLY A 177 0.80 -15.62 2.77
C GLY A 177 -0.13 -16.03 1.64
N CYS A 178 -0.77 -15.05 1.02
CA CYS A 178 -1.65 -15.21 -0.12
C CYS A 178 -0.90 -15.09 -1.44
N THR A 179 -1.24 -15.93 -2.41
CA THR A 179 -0.93 -15.68 -3.82
C THR A 179 -1.64 -14.41 -4.31
N LEU A 180 -1.26 -13.92 -5.48
CA LEU A 180 -1.93 -12.77 -6.07
C LEU A 180 -3.42 -13.04 -6.34
N GLU A 181 -3.77 -14.26 -6.75
CA GLU A 181 -5.17 -14.66 -6.98
C GLU A 181 -5.99 -14.70 -5.68
N GLU A 182 -5.42 -15.22 -4.60
CA GLU A 182 -6.08 -15.19 -3.28
C GLU A 182 -6.24 -13.76 -2.75
N PHE A 183 -5.30 -12.85 -3.06
CA PHE A 183 -5.47 -11.43 -2.75
C PHE A 183 -6.66 -10.83 -3.51
N TYR A 184 -6.85 -11.18 -4.78
CA TYR A 184 -8.02 -10.72 -5.53
C TYR A 184 -9.34 -11.20 -4.91
N GLN A 185 -9.37 -12.41 -4.38
CA GLN A 185 -10.55 -12.94 -3.65
C GLN A 185 -10.79 -12.15 -2.35
N LEU A 186 -9.74 -11.80 -1.61
CA LEU A 186 -9.85 -10.93 -0.43
C LEU A 186 -10.36 -9.55 -0.80
N TYR A 187 -9.84 -8.97 -1.89
CA TYR A 187 -10.29 -7.67 -2.39
C TYR A 187 -11.78 -7.71 -2.74
N ASP A 188 -12.23 -8.69 -3.51
CA ASP A 188 -13.65 -8.84 -3.90
C ASP A 188 -14.58 -9.02 -2.69
N LYS A 189 -14.07 -9.60 -1.60
CA LYS A 189 -14.81 -9.82 -0.36
C LYS A 189 -14.93 -8.56 0.51
N PHE A 190 -13.90 -7.71 0.52
CA PHE A 190 -13.77 -6.61 1.50
C PHE A 190 -13.80 -5.20 0.91
N SER A 191 -13.92 -5.05 -0.42
CA SER A 191 -14.05 -3.75 -1.09
C SER A 191 -15.50 -3.26 -1.19
#